data_9d2701fd35cbfd4d9dbb7ac2b3c013db
#
_entry.id   9d2701fd35cbfd4d9dbb7ac2b3c013db
#
_cell.length_a   1.000
_cell.length_b   1.000
_cell.length_c   1.000
_cell.angle_alpha   90.00
_cell.angle_beta   90.00
_cell.angle_gamma   90.00
#
_symmetry.space_group_name_H-M   'P 1'
#
loop_
_entity.id
_entity.type
_entity.pdbx_description
1 polymer ?
#
loop_
_entity_poly.entity_id
_entity_poly.type
_entity_poly.pdbx_seq_one_letter_code
_entity_poly.pdbx_strand_id
1 'polypeptide(L)'
;FLHSSKSTSTLASCAAVLAAKAIPIIAEVDNSLTIDPIDLENKITPQTKAVIPVHMRGVPCNMDQVLSIAKKHNLKVIEDVAQACGGSYKGKYLGSFGDCNAFSFQFHKIITAGEGGMVTTDNDLYFDRAQAYHDTAACWRPGGPAKRFASARYQGELFPGVNFRMSELIGAVMLAQLHKLDGIISKMRKNKSRIKNGISDIHGIELRHVHDSAGDTGISLVFFLENGPLAEKFAKALKAEGIEASSIFNKGIPD
;
A
#
# COMPACT_ATOMS: atom_id res chain seq x y z
N PHE A 1 -2.84 -2.10 15.81
CA PHE A 1 -2.70 -2.21 14.35
C PHE A 1 -1.45 -3.02 14.04
N LEU A 2 -1.58 -4.03 13.19
CA LEU A 2 -0.46 -4.87 12.76
C LEU A 2 -0.03 -4.47 11.36
N HIS A 3 1.27 -4.35 11.12
CA HIS A 3 1.83 -3.82 9.89
C HIS A 3 3.11 -4.57 9.51
N SER A 4 3.41 -4.75 8.23
CA SER A 4 4.63 -5.41 7.75
C SER A 4 5.87 -4.50 7.80
N SER A 5 7.02 -5.03 8.18
CA SER A 5 8.24 -4.27 8.50
C SER A 5 9.28 -4.14 7.38
N LYS A 6 10.27 -3.28 7.61
CA LYS A 6 11.57 -3.06 6.92
C LYS A 6 11.57 -2.28 5.60
N SER A 7 10.68 -1.30 5.41
CA SER A 7 10.89 -0.29 4.34
C SER A 7 10.40 1.10 4.74
N THR A 8 10.83 2.13 4.00
CA THR A 8 10.38 3.52 4.20
C THR A 8 8.86 3.70 4.10
N SER A 9 8.14 2.82 3.42
CA SER A 9 6.66 2.83 3.36
C SER A 9 6.03 2.41 4.68
N THR A 10 6.68 1.53 5.41
CA THR A 10 6.30 1.11 6.77
C THR A 10 6.18 2.30 7.71
N LEU A 11 7.09 3.27 7.59
CA LEU A 11 7.10 4.45 8.44
C LEU A 11 5.82 5.30 8.27
N ALA A 12 5.36 5.51 7.03
CA ALA A 12 4.15 6.31 6.76
C ALA A 12 2.89 5.64 7.32
N SER A 13 2.74 4.32 7.14
CA SER A 13 1.59 3.58 7.68
C SER A 13 1.62 3.54 9.21
N CYS A 14 2.80 3.36 9.84
CA CYS A 14 2.94 3.48 11.30
C CYS A 14 2.61 4.89 11.79
N ALA A 15 3.07 5.93 11.09
CA ALA A 15 2.75 7.32 11.43
C ALA A 15 1.24 7.60 11.37
N ALA A 16 0.53 7.03 10.39
CA ALA A 16 -0.92 7.13 10.31
C ALA A 16 -1.63 6.46 11.50
N VAL A 17 -1.13 5.30 11.95
CA VAL A 17 -1.63 4.61 13.15
C VAL A 17 -1.42 5.46 14.40
N LEU A 18 -0.23 6.06 14.56
CA LEU A 18 0.06 6.96 15.68
C LEU A 18 -0.80 8.23 15.63
N ALA A 19 -1.02 8.80 14.44
CA ALA A 19 -1.91 9.96 14.26
C ALA A 19 -3.36 9.63 14.65
N ALA A 20 -3.77 8.38 14.47
CA ALA A 20 -5.06 7.86 14.95
C ALA A 20 -5.06 7.54 16.47
N LYS A 21 -4.00 7.88 17.20
CA LYS A 21 -3.80 7.59 18.64
C LYS A 21 -3.88 6.09 18.96
N ALA A 22 -3.48 5.27 18.03
CA ALA A 22 -3.39 3.82 18.19
C ALA A 22 -1.93 3.37 18.26
N ILE A 23 -1.68 2.17 18.73
CA ILE A 23 -0.34 1.59 18.87
C ILE A 23 -0.07 0.70 17.64
N PRO A 24 0.94 1.03 16.81
CA PRO A 24 1.35 0.13 15.75
C PRO A 24 2.14 -1.06 16.33
N ILE A 25 1.78 -2.26 15.91
CA ILE A 25 2.55 -3.48 16.14
C ILE A 25 3.04 -3.95 14.79
N ILE A 26 4.33 -4.22 14.67
CA ILE A 26 4.93 -4.60 13.41
C ILE A 26 4.94 -6.13 13.30
N ALA A 27 4.34 -6.66 12.24
CA ALA A 27 4.47 -8.04 11.85
C ALA A 27 5.64 -8.19 10.87
N GLU A 28 6.31 -9.33 10.90
CA GLU A 28 7.41 -9.65 9.99
C GLU A 28 6.92 -9.81 8.55
N VAL A 29 7.87 -9.88 7.64
CA VAL A 29 7.63 -10.16 6.23
C VAL A 29 8.19 -11.53 5.86
N ASP A 30 7.52 -12.21 4.94
CA ASP A 30 8.04 -13.44 4.33
C ASP A 30 8.91 -13.15 3.09
N ASN A 31 9.28 -14.18 2.34
CA ASN A 31 10.07 -14.05 1.11
C ASN A 31 9.38 -13.25 0.00
N SER A 32 8.11 -12.91 0.18
CA SER A 32 7.41 -11.97 -0.69
C SER A 32 7.66 -10.51 -0.33
N LEU A 33 8.33 -10.22 0.79
CA LEU A 33 8.47 -8.90 1.39
C LEU A 33 7.11 -8.21 1.62
N THR A 34 6.04 -9.00 1.71
CA THR A 34 4.74 -8.55 2.24
C THR A 34 4.52 -9.19 3.60
N ILE A 35 3.45 -8.81 4.28
CA ILE A 35 3.18 -9.31 5.63
C ILE A 35 3.17 -10.85 5.66
N ASP A 36 3.92 -11.44 6.59
CA ASP A 36 3.90 -12.87 6.86
C ASP A 36 2.60 -13.22 7.63
N PRO A 37 1.72 -14.05 7.06
CA PRO A 37 0.47 -14.42 7.72
C PRO A 37 0.67 -15.19 9.03
N ILE A 38 1.77 -15.94 9.17
CA ILE A 38 2.06 -16.70 10.39
C ILE A 38 2.42 -15.74 11.52
N ASP A 39 3.33 -14.81 11.26
CA ASP A 39 3.72 -13.80 12.25
C ASP A 39 2.58 -12.83 12.55
N LEU A 40 1.79 -12.46 11.53
CA LEU A 40 0.56 -11.67 11.71
C LEU A 40 -0.33 -12.33 12.77
N GLU A 41 -0.65 -13.61 12.63
CA GLU A 41 -1.55 -14.30 13.53
C GLU A 41 -0.98 -14.41 14.94
N ASN A 42 0.32 -14.66 15.07
CA ASN A 42 1.03 -14.76 16.36
C ASN A 42 1.04 -13.43 17.14
N LYS A 43 0.93 -12.29 16.46
CA LYS A 43 0.95 -10.96 17.09
C LYS A 43 -0.42 -10.40 17.44
N ILE A 44 -1.49 -11.12 17.09
CA ILE A 44 -2.86 -10.70 17.44
C ILE A 44 -3.09 -10.83 18.94
N THR A 45 -3.66 -9.81 19.53
CA THR A 45 -4.07 -9.77 20.94
C THR A 45 -5.54 -9.33 21.03
N PRO A 46 -6.20 -9.44 22.19
CA PRO A 46 -7.56 -8.93 22.38
C PRO A 46 -7.71 -7.41 22.13
N GLN A 47 -6.61 -6.66 22.20
CA GLN A 47 -6.57 -5.22 21.90
C GLN A 47 -6.41 -4.93 20.42
N THR A 48 -6.02 -5.91 19.60
CA THR A 48 -5.87 -5.72 18.15
C THR A 48 -7.22 -5.41 17.51
N LYS A 49 -7.30 -4.35 16.69
CA LYS A 49 -8.54 -3.90 16.05
C LYS A 49 -8.50 -3.96 14.54
N ALA A 50 -7.32 -3.83 13.96
CA ALA A 50 -7.17 -3.85 12.51
C ALA A 50 -5.80 -4.39 12.10
N VAL A 51 -5.73 -4.84 10.85
CA VAL A 51 -4.49 -5.17 10.13
C VAL A 51 -4.34 -4.26 8.93
N ILE A 52 -3.10 -3.85 8.66
CA ILE A 52 -2.75 -3.02 7.49
C ILE A 52 -1.79 -3.83 6.60
N PRO A 53 -2.29 -4.63 5.64
CA PRO A 53 -1.45 -5.25 4.64
C PRO A 53 -0.92 -4.20 3.66
N VAL A 54 0.41 -4.14 3.50
CA VAL A 54 1.07 -3.25 2.54
C VAL A 54 1.47 -4.03 1.31
N HIS A 55 0.97 -3.64 0.16
CA HIS A 55 1.32 -4.22 -1.14
C HIS A 55 2.69 -3.70 -1.60
N MET A 56 3.74 -4.24 -0.97
CA MET A 56 5.09 -3.72 -1.04
C MET A 56 5.68 -3.78 -2.44
N ARG A 57 6.11 -2.64 -2.96
CA ARG A 57 6.74 -2.53 -4.28
C ARG A 57 5.88 -3.11 -5.40
N GLY A 58 4.56 -2.91 -5.31
CA GLY A 58 3.60 -3.31 -6.33
C GLY A 58 3.21 -4.79 -6.35
N VAL A 59 3.72 -5.58 -5.40
CA VAL A 59 3.39 -7.01 -5.28
C VAL A 59 2.25 -7.17 -4.27
N PRO A 60 1.18 -7.89 -4.62
CA PRO A 60 0.05 -8.12 -3.72
C PRO A 60 0.47 -8.99 -2.54
N CYS A 61 -0.06 -8.68 -1.35
CA CYS A 61 -0.04 -9.59 -0.20
C CYS A 61 -0.81 -10.86 -0.50
N ASN A 62 -0.59 -11.91 0.29
CA ASN A 62 -1.47 -13.09 0.30
C ASN A 62 -2.82 -12.71 0.92
N MET A 63 -3.70 -12.11 0.12
CA MET A 63 -4.97 -11.58 0.62
C MET A 63 -5.91 -12.66 1.14
N ASP A 64 -5.85 -13.87 0.60
CA ASP A 64 -6.68 -14.98 1.12
C ASP A 64 -6.36 -15.27 2.58
N GLN A 65 -5.08 -15.38 2.91
CA GLN A 65 -4.64 -15.65 4.29
C GLN A 65 -4.90 -14.45 5.20
N VAL A 66 -4.58 -13.24 4.76
CA VAL A 66 -4.82 -12.01 5.53
C VAL A 66 -6.30 -11.85 5.86
N LEU A 67 -7.19 -12.03 4.88
CA LEU A 67 -8.64 -11.92 5.08
C LEU A 67 -9.19 -13.04 5.96
N SER A 68 -8.68 -14.27 5.81
CA SER A 68 -9.05 -15.40 6.66
C SER A 68 -8.72 -15.15 8.12
N ILE A 69 -7.47 -14.67 8.40
CA ILE A 69 -7.03 -14.33 9.75
C ILE A 69 -7.85 -13.16 10.31
N ALA A 70 -8.04 -12.10 9.52
CA ALA A 70 -8.84 -10.95 9.95
C ALA A 70 -10.28 -11.35 10.32
N LYS A 71 -10.90 -12.21 9.52
CA LYS A 71 -12.23 -12.76 9.81
C LYS A 71 -12.25 -13.60 11.08
N LYS A 72 -11.29 -14.51 11.25
CA LYS A 72 -11.16 -15.39 12.43
C LYS A 72 -11.07 -14.59 13.73
N HIS A 73 -10.35 -13.47 13.70
CA HIS A 73 -10.09 -12.63 14.87
C HIS A 73 -10.95 -11.35 14.94
N ASN A 74 -11.97 -11.23 14.07
CA ASN A 74 -12.85 -10.07 13.96
C ASN A 74 -12.10 -8.74 13.83
N LEU A 75 -11.05 -8.71 13.00
CA LEU A 75 -10.25 -7.54 12.72
C LEU A 75 -10.75 -6.81 11.47
N LYS A 76 -10.57 -5.48 11.45
CA LYS A 76 -10.73 -4.68 10.26
C LYS A 76 -9.50 -4.75 9.38
N VAL A 77 -9.69 -4.68 8.07
CA VAL A 77 -8.59 -4.68 7.08
C VAL A 77 -8.52 -3.32 6.41
N ILE A 78 -7.34 -2.72 6.45
CA ILE A 78 -7.05 -1.45 5.79
C ILE A 78 -5.93 -1.72 4.78
N GLU A 79 -6.26 -1.82 3.48
CA GLU A 79 -5.22 -2.04 2.47
C GLU A 79 -4.37 -0.79 2.28
N ASP A 80 -3.05 -0.93 2.35
CA ASP A 80 -2.11 0.07 1.88
C ASP A 80 -1.70 -0.23 0.43
N VAL A 81 -2.33 0.47 -0.49
CA VAL A 81 -2.14 0.34 -1.95
C VAL A 81 -1.21 1.43 -2.48
N ALA A 82 -0.55 2.20 -1.61
CA ALA A 82 0.27 3.36 -1.98
C ALA A 82 1.41 3.04 -2.97
N GLN A 83 1.82 1.79 -3.09
CA GLN A 83 2.84 1.33 -4.04
C GLN A 83 2.29 0.38 -5.12
N ALA A 84 0.99 0.11 -5.14
CA ALA A 84 0.40 -0.96 -5.96
C ALA A 84 -0.85 -0.52 -6.72
N CYS A 85 -1.02 0.78 -6.98
CA CYS A 85 -2.14 1.30 -7.77
C CYS A 85 -2.19 0.60 -9.14
N GLY A 86 -3.34 0.03 -9.51
CA GLY A 86 -3.52 -0.76 -10.74
C GLY A 86 -3.07 -2.23 -10.62
N GLY A 87 -2.58 -2.66 -9.45
CA GLY A 87 -2.35 -4.08 -9.16
C GLY A 87 -3.63 -4.84 -8.87
N SER A 88 -3.54 -6.17 -8.87
CA SER A 88 -4.67 -7.05 -8.57
C SER A 88 -4.21 -8.27 -7.74
N TYR A 89 -5.18 -8.98 -7.17
CA TYR A 89 -4.96 -10.29 -6.59
C TYR A 89 -6.08 -11.22 -7.03
N LYS A 90 -5.71 -12.30 -7.72
CA LYS A 90 -6.66 -13.25 -8.33
C LYS A 90 -7.74 -12.58 -9.19
N GLY A 91 -7.31 -11.58 -9.98
CA GLY A 91 -8.18 -10.87 -10.92
C GLY A 91 -9.02 -9.74 -10.31
N LYS A 92 -9.01 -9.54 -8.99
CA LYS A 92 -9.69 -8.43 -8.31
C LYS A 92 -8.68 -7.32 -7.99
N TYR A 93 -9.02 -6.07 -8.26
CA TYR A 93 -8.12 -4.93 -8.02
C TYR A 93 -7.77 -4.78 -6.53
N LEU A 94 -6.49 -4.48 -6.26
CA LEU A 94 -6.04 -4.04 -4.95
C LEU A 94 -6.73 -2.72 -4.58
N GLY A 95 -7.05 -2.58 -3.29
CA GLY A 95 -7.86 -1.46 -2.83
C GLY A 95 -9.37 -1.74 -2.89
N SER A 96 -9.75 -3.02 -2.99
CA SER A 96 -11.14 -3.46 -2.96
C SER A 96 -11.39 -4.66 -2.05
N PHE A 97 -10.38 -5.10 -1.30
CA PHE A 97 -10.48 -6.24 -0.40
C PHE A 97 -10.73 -5.82 1.05
N GLY A 98 -10.17 -4.69 1.47
CA GLY A 98 -10.27 -4.21 2.84
C GLY A 98 -11.58 -3.50 3.16
N ASP A 99 -11.85 -3.30 4.46
CA ASP A 99 -12.92 -2.42 4.94
C ASP A 99 -12.71 -0.95 4.50
N CYS A 100 -11.43 -0.52 4.46
CA CYS A 100 -10.95 0.73 3.88
C CYS A 100 -9.66 0.49 3.13
N ASN A 101 -9.38 1.30 2.13
CA ASN A 101 -8.17 1.14 1.32
C ASN A 101 -7.58 2.50 1.02
N ALA A 102 -6.25 2.62 1.11
CA ALA A 102 -5.53 3.87 0.96
C ALA A 102 -4.61 3.85 -0.26
N PHE A 103 -4.70 4.89 -1.08
CA PHE A 103 -3.85 5.12 -2.24
C PHE A 103 -3.00 6.38 -2.02
N SER A 104 -1.83 6.41 -2.64
CA SER A 104 -0.97 7.58 -2.69
C SER A 104 -0.74 8.00 -4.14
N PHE A 105 -0.80 9.29 -4.39
CA PHE A 105 -0.51 9.91 -5.68
C PHE A 105 0.67 10.90 -5.59
N GLN A 106 1.52 10.68 -4.59
CA GLN A 106 2.76 11.40 -4.40
C GLN A 106 3.69 11.19 -5.61
N PHE A 107 4.61 12.11 -5.86
CA PHE A 107 5.44 12.20 -7.07
C PHE A 107 6.08 10.87 -7.54
N HIS A 108 6.54 10.01 -6.63
CA HIS A 108 7.21 8.74 -6.94
C HIS A 108 6.25 7.54 -7.12
N LYS A 109 4.94 7.77 -7.20
CA LYS A 109 3.96 6.68 -7.36
C LYS A 109 3.72 6.32 -8.82
N ILE A 110 3.05 5.18 -9.05
CA ILE A 110 2.77 4.63 -10.41
C ILE A 110 2.03 5.65 -11.26
N ILE A 111 1.02 6.31 -10.70
CA ILE A 111 0.40 7.52 -11.24
C ILE A 111 0.49 8.61 -10.18
N THR A 112 0.68 9.84 -10.60
CA THR A 112 0.97 10.94 -9.69
C THR A 112 0.34 12.25 -10.11
N ALA A 113 0.01 13.09 -9.13
CA ALA A 113 -0.34 14.50 -9.33
C ALA A 113 0.60 15.44 -8.53
N GLY A 114 1.84 14.97 -8.24
CA GLY A 114 2.79 15.64 -7.36
C GLY A 114 2.55 15.24 -5.91
N GLU A 115 1.41 15.60 -5.36
CA GLU A 115 0.93 15.17 -4.05
C GLU A 115 -0.56 14.79 -4.15
N GLY A 116 -1.00 13.88 -3.30
CA GLY A 116 -2.39 13.46 -3.23
C GLY A 116 -2.56 12.04 -2.70
N GLY A 117 -3.81 11.70 -2.42
CA GLY A 117 -4.21 10.37 -1.97
C GLY A 117 -5.70 10.17 -2.13
N MET A 118 -6.13 8.93 -2.00
CA MET A 118 -7.53 8.55 -2.04
C MET A 118 -7.80 7.44 -1.04
N VAL A 119 -8.98 7.47 -0.47
CA VAL A 119 -9.55 6.37 0.32
C VAL A 119 -10.71 5.78 -0.44
N THR A 120 -10.78 4.44 -0.52
CA THR A 120 -11.93 3.72 -1.05
C THR A 120 -12.53 2.82 0.02
N THR A 121 -13.84 2.65 0.00
CA THR A 121 -14.58 1.78 0.91
C THR A 121 -15.97 1.51 0.36
N ASP A 122 -16.51 0.30 0.61
CA ASP A 122 -17.89 -0.06 0.32
C ASP A 122 -18.81 0.16 1.54
N ASN A 123 -18.24 0.66 2.66
CA ASN A 123 -18.99 0.92 3.89
C ASN A 123 -19.37 2.40 4.00
N ASP A 124 -20.66 2.67 3.96
CA ASP A 124 -21.20 4.03 4.01
C ASP A 124 -20.76 4.82 5.26
N LEU A 125 -20.68 4.17 6.42
CA LEU A 125 -20.26 4.83 7.66
C LEU A 125 -18.77 5.24 7.56
N TYR A 126 -17.92 4.36 7.02
CA TYR A 126 -16.50 4.69 6.85
C TYR A 126 -16.30 5.77 5.80
N PHE A 127 -17.09 5.76 4.72
CA PHE A 127 -17.09 6.82 3.72
C PHE A 127 -17.46 8.17 4.35
N ASP A 128 -18.57 8.24 5.09
CA ASP A 128 -19.04 9.47 5.72
C ASP A 128 -18.01 10.00 6.75
N ARG A 129 -17.39 9.12 7.55
CA ARG A 129 -16.35 9.52 8.50
C ARG A 129 -15.07 9.98 7.82
N ALA A 130 -14.65 9.33 6.74
CA ALA A 130 -13.49 9.75 5.95
C ALA A 130 -13.73 11.13 5.30
N GLN A 131 -14.91 11.35 4.76
CA GLN A 131 -15.35 12.65 4.22
C GLN A 131 -15.31 13.74 5.30
N ALA A 132 -15.87 13.51 6.48
CA ALA A 132 -15.84 14.46 7.57
C ALA A 132 -14.41 14.74 8.04
N TYR A 133 -13.58 13.72 8.17
CA TYR A 133 -12.21 13.88 8.64
C TYR A 133 -11.35 14.69 7.67
N HIS A 134 -11.44 14.41 6.36
CA HIS A 134 -10.59 15.08 5.36
C HIS A 134 -11.00 16.53 5.06
N ASP A 135 -12.23 16.95 5.39
CA ASP A 135 -12.78 18.26 5.05
C ASP A 135 -13.26 19.04 6.28
N THR A 136 -12.49 19.02 7.38
CA THR A 136 -12.75 19.83 8.59
C THR A 136 -14.16 19.64 9.19
N ALA A 137 -14.73 18.45 9.09
CA ALA A 137 -16.12 18.13 9.42
C ALA A 137 -17.15 18.93 8.59
N ALA A 138 -16.81 19.35 7.36
CA ALA A 138 -17.65 20.17 6.48
C ALA A 138 -18.84 19.37 5.91
N CYS A 139 -19.71 18.89 6.79
CA CYS A 139 -20.96 18.22 6.44
C CYS A 139 -22.03 19.16 5.86
N TRP A 140 -21.77 20.46 5.80
CA TRP A 140 -22.69 21.54 5.43
C TRP A 140 -22.65 21.98 3.96
N ARG A 141 -21.71 21.48 3.15
CA ARG A 141 -21.57 21.90 1.75
C ARG A 141 -22.73 21.41 0.88
N PRO A 142 -23.34 22.28 0.04
CA PRO A 142 -24.36 21.85 -0.92
C PRO A 142 -23.81 20.78 -1.87
N GLY A 143 -24.51 19.65 -1.97
CA GLY A 143 -24.09 18.53 -2.82
C GLY A 143 -23.01 17.62 -2.22
N GLY A 144 -22.41 18.01 -1.09
CA GLY A 144 -21.48 17.19 -0.31
C GLY A 144 -22.17 16.23 0.65
N PRO A 145 -21.41 15.66 1.57
CA PRO A 145 -21.93 14.73 2.60
C PRO A 145 -23.07 15.30 3.42
N ALA A 146 -23.26 16.63 3.46
CA ALA A 146 -24.33 17.28 4.20
C ALA A 146 -25.73 16.73 3.89
N LYS A 147 -26.01 16.36 2.65
CA LYS A 147 -27.27 15.67 2.34
C LYS A 147 -27.33 14.26 2.93
N ARG A 148 -26.16 13.63 3.13
CA ARG A 148 -26.05 12.31 3.77
C ARG A 148 -26.04 12.43 5.29
N PHE A 149 -25.39 13.46 5.86
CA PHE A 149 -25.38 13.74 7.29
C PHE A 149 -26.69 14.32 7.80
N ALA A 150 -27.42 15.07 6.97
CA ALA A 150 -28.79 15.52 7.26
C ALA A 150 -29.81 14.38 7.17
N SER A 151 -29.47 13.25 6.58
CA SER A 151 -30.29 12.06 6.63
C SER A 151 -30.15 11.40 8.01
N ALA A 152 -31.22 10.79 8.50
CA ALA A 152 -31.25 9.99 9.72
C ALA A 152 -30.23 8.83 9.77
N ARG A 153 -29.36 8.74 8.80
CA ARG A 153 -28.37 7.69 8.58
C ARG A 153 -27.07 7.91 9.35
N TYR A 154 -26.62 9.17 9.54
CA TYR A 154 -25.45 9.46 10.37
C TYR A 154 -25.86 9.62 11.82
N GLN A 155 -25.66 8.59 12.60
CA GLN A 155 -25.92 8.57 14.04
C GLN A 155 -24.67 8.81 14.88
N GLY A 156 -23.54 9.20 14.26
CA GLY A 156 -22.28 9.45 14.93
C GLY A 156 -22.17 10.88 15.45
N GLU A 157 -21.37 11.06 16.50
CA GLU A 157 -20.98 12.39 16.95
C GLU A 157 -20.13 13.11 15.91
N LEU A 158 -20.39 14.41 15.72
CA LEU A 158 -19.51 15.27 14.94
C LEU A 158 -18.16 15.37 15.64
N PHE A 159 -17.08 15.31 14.89
CA PHE A 159 -15.72 15.41 15.41
C PHE A 159 -14.92 16.39 14.55
N PRO A 160 -13.91 17.08 15.11
CA PRO A 160 -13.05 17.94 14.34
C PRO A 160 -12.22 17.12 13.36
N GLY A 161 -12.34 17.41 12.07
CA GLY A 161 -11.49 16.87 11.02
C GLY A 161 -10.30 17.76 10.73
N VAL A 162 -9.49 17.33 9.78
CA VAL A 162 -8.35 18.08 9.25
C VAL A 162 -8.62 18.50 7.81
N ASN A 163 -7.73 19.29 7.22
CA ASN A 163 -7.85 19.67 5.82
C ASN A 163 -6.88 18.85 4.97
N PHE A 164 -7.40 17.80 4.33
CA PHE A 164 -6.69 16.98 3.34
C PHE A 164 -7.34 17.05 1.96
N ARG A 165 -8.05 18.14 1.67
CA ARG A 165 -8.72 18.31 0.38
C ARG A 165 -7.72 18.37 -0.76
N MET A 166 -7.98 17.59 -1.79
CA MET A 166 -7.33 17.71 -3.08
C MET A 166 -7.95 18.89 -3.85
N SER A 167 -7.13 19.75 -4.47
CA SER A 167 -7.66 20.81 -5.32
C SER A 167 -8.20 20.23 -6.64
N GLU A 168 -9.12 20.94 -7.29
CA GLU A 168 -9.66 20.56 -8.61
C GLU A 168 -8.55 20.47 -9.68
N LEU A 169 -7.51 21.30 -9.60
CA LEU A 169 -6.35 21.23 -10.49
C LEU A 169 -5.61 19.90 -10.35
N ILE A 170 -5.36 19.49 -9.11
CA ILE A 170 -4.73 18.19 -8.83
C ILE A 170 -5.65 17.05 -9.28
N GLY A 171 -6.96 17.18 -9.03
CA GLY A 171 -7.96 16.22 -9.49
C GLY A 171 -7.97 16.05 -11.01
N ALA A 172 -7.87 17.14 -11.76
CA ALA A 172 -7.81 17.11 -13.23
C ALA A 172 -6.52 16.41 -13.72
N VAL A 173 -5.38 16.67 -13.09
CA VAL A 173 -4.12 15.94 -13.39
C VAL A 173 -4.29 14.45 -13.11
N MET A 174 -4.88 14.09 -11.96
CA MET A 174 -5.11 12.69 -11.61
C MET A 174 -6.03 11.97 -12.59
N LEU A 175 -7.08 12.62 -13.07
CA LEU A 175 -7.97 12.04 -14.09
C LEU A 175 -7.18 11.70 -15.36
N ALA A 176 -6.33 12.64 -15.82
CA ALA A 176 -5.47 12.40 -16.97
C ALA A 176 -4.44 11.28 -16.76
N GLN A 177 -3.93 11.13 -15.54
CA GLN A 177 -3.02 10.05 -15.17
C GLN A 177 -3.74 8.69 -15.09
N LEU A 178 -4.96 8.67 -14.56
CA LEU A 178 -5.79 7.46 -14.47
C LEU A 178 -6.05 6.84 -15.85
N HIS A 179 -6.32 7.67 -16.87
CA HIS A 179 -6.49 7.20 -18.24
C HIS A 179 -5.22 6.53 -18.82
N LYS A 180 -4.05 6.77 -18.25
CA LYS A 180 -2.77 6.17 -18.69
C LYS A 180 -2.40 4.91 -17.90
N LEU A 181 -3.09 4.62 -16.80
CA LEU A 181 -2.68 3.61 -15.81
C LEU A 181 -2.46 2.24 -16.44
N ASP A 182 -3.39 1.74 -17.23
CA ASP A 182 -3.30 0.41 -17.87
C ASP A 182 -2.08 0.30 -18.80
N GLY A 183 -1.83 1.36 -19.58
CA GLY A 183 -0.67 1.43 -20.46
C GLY A 183 0.66 1.47 -19.69
N ILE A 184 0.70 2.17 -18.55
CA ILE A 184 1.86 2.22 -17.66
C ILE A 184 2.13 0.84 -17.06
N ILE A 185 1.11 0.21 -16.46
CA ILE A 185 1.20 -1.13 -15.87
C ILE A 185 1.67 -2.16 -16.89
N SER A 186 1.07 -2.17 -18.09
CA SER A 186 1.45 -3.08 -19.17
C SER A 186 2.93 -2.97 -19.53
N LYS A 187 3.44 -1.73 -19.69
CA LYS A 187 4.85 -1.50 -19.99
C LYS A 187 5.77 -1.94 -18.86
N MET A 188 5.42 -1.63 -17.61
CA MET A 188 6.20 -2.03 -16.43
C MET A 188 6.29 -3.56 -16.31
N ARG A 189 5.16 -4.26 -16.44
CA ARG A 189 5.11 -5.73 -16.42
C ARG A 189 5.95 -6.35 -17.53
N LYS A 190 5.84 -5.82 -18.77
CA LYS A 190 6.66 -6.28 -19.90
C LYS A 190 8.16 -6.12 -19.64
N ASN A 191 8.58 -4.96 -19.14
CA ASN A 191 9.99 -4.70 -18.83
C ASN A 191 10.49 -5.59 -17.69
N LYS A 192 9.74 -5.70 -16.60
CA LYS A 192 10.06 -6.59 -15.47
C LYS A 192 10.20 -8.05 -15.92
N SER A 193 9.26 -8.55 -16.72
CA SER A 193 9.29 -9.92 -17.23
C SER A 193 10.54 -10.16 -18.10
N ARG A 194 10.89 -9.20 -18.98
CA ARG A 194 12.10 -9.31 -19.82
C ARG A 194 13.36 -9.39 -18.98
N ILE A 195 13.49 -8.53 -17.96
CA ILE A 195 14.68 -8.54 -17.09
C ILE A 195 14.69 -9.83 -16.25
N LYS A 196 13.54 -10.19 -15.63
CA LYS A 196 13.41 -11.41 -14.85
C LYS A 196 13.86 -12.65 -15.63
N ASN A 197 13.39 -12.80 -16.87
CA ASN A 197 13.78 -13.92 -17.73
C ASN A 197 15.25 -13.90 -18.10
N GLY A 198 15.85 -12.72 -18.24
CA GLY A 198 17.27 -12.58 -18.56
C GLY A 198 18.23 -12.88 -17.40
N ILE A 199 17.72 -12.88 -16.14
CA ILE A 199 18.55 -13.14 -14.95
C ILE A 199 18.15 -14.40 -14.19
N SER A 200 17.12 -15.13 -14.64
CA SER A 200 16.58 -16.30 -13.93
C SER A 200 17.60 -17.41 -13.70
N ASP A 201 18.53 -17.55 -14.64
CA ASP A 201 19.52 -18.64 -14.64
C ASP A 201 20.88 -18.21 -14.03
N ILE A 202 20.98 -16.96 -13.53
CA ILE A 202 22.21 -16.47 -12.90
C ILE A 202 22.32 -17.06 -11.49
N HIS A 203 23.34 -17.87 -11.29
CA HIS A 203 23.63 -18.45 -9.98
C HIS A 203 23.85 -17.36 -8.91
N GLY A 204 23.28 -17.55 -7.74
CA GLY A 204 23.40 -16.61 -6.61
C GLY A 204 22.36 -15.47 -6.62
N ILE A 205 21.45 -15.45 -7.58
CA ILE A 205 20.31 -14.55 -7.59
C ILE A 205 19.05 -15.35 -7.25
N GLU A 206 18.40 -15.04 -6.13
CA GLU A 206 17.10 -15.59 -5.74
C GLU A 206 16.02 -14.53 -5.95
N LEU A 207 15.08 -14.80 -6.86
CA LEU A 207 14.00 -13.87 -7.15
C LEU A 207 12.99 -13.85 -6.01
N ARG A 208 12.51 -12.65 -5.67
CA ARG A 208 11.44 -12.42 -4.68
C ARG A 208 10.22 -13.30 -5.03
N HIS A 209 9.66 -13.96 -4.02
CA HIS A 209 8.38 -14.66 -4.17
C HIS A 209 7.24 -13.68 -4.47
N VAL A 210 6.30 -14.08 -5.32
CA VAL A 210 5.13 -13.29 -5.70
C VAL A 210 3.88 -14.18 -5.62
N HIS A 211 2.96 -13.86 -4.71
CA HIS A 211 1.74 -14.65 -4.47
C HIS A 211 0.80 -14.71 -5.68
N ASP A 212 0.76 -13.63 -6.46
CA ASP A 212 0.03 -13.56 -7.73
C ASP A 212 0.83 -12.75 -8.74
N SER A 213 1.50 -13.44 -9.65
CA SER A 213 2.35 -12.80 -10.66
C SER A 213 1.56 -11.99 -11.70
N ALA A 214 0.30 -12.35 -11.94
CA ALA A 214 -0.58 -11.60 -12.83
C ALA A 214 -1.03 -10.27 -12.20
N GLY A 215 -1.08 -10.23 -10.89
CA GLY A 215 -1.48 -9.04 -10.12
C GLY A 215 -0.36 -8.06 -9.82
N ASP A 216 0.90 -8.46 -9.94
CA ASP A 216 2.06 -7.59 -9.72
C ASP A 216 2.05 -6.41 -10.71
N THR A 217 2.24 -5.20 -10.22
CA THR A 217 2.26 -3.99 -11.05
C THR A 217 3.49 -3.88 -11.95
N GLY A 218 4.57 -4.59 -11.60
CA GLY A 218 5.83 -4.52 -12.33
C GLY A 218 6.70 -3.30 -12.01
N ILE A 219 6.36 -2.51 -10.99
CA ILE A 219 7.08 -1.26 -10.65
C ILE A 219 8.55 -1.49 -10.26
N SER A 220 8.88 -2.66 -9.73
CA SER A 220 10.25 -2.99 -9.34
C SER A 220 10.54 -4.47 -9.51
N LEU A 221 11.80 -4.79 -9.80
CA LEU A 221 12.34 -6.13 -9.70
C LEU A 221 13.16 -6.22 -8.41
N VAL A 222 12.82 -7.17 -7.56
CA VAL A 222 13.52 -7.43 -6.29
C VAL A 222 14.04 -8.86 -6.30
N PHE A 223 15.26 -9.04 -5.87
CA PHE A 223 15.91 -10.33 -5.70
C PHE A 223 16.82 -10.30 -4.47
N PHE A 224 17.13 -11.47 -3.97
CA PHE A 224 18.01 -11.66 -2.83
C PHE A 224 19.37 -12.15 -3.33
N LEU A 225 20.41 -11.78 -2.60
CA LEU A 225 21.76 -12.29 -2.71
C LEU A 225 22.16 -12.94 -1.38
N GLU A 226 23.22 -13.71 -1.38
CA GLU A 226 23.66 -14.51 -0.24
C GLU A 226 23.76 -13.73 1.08
N ASN A 227 24.18 -12.46 1.00
CA ASN A 227 24.31 -11.60 2.19
C ASN A 227 24.23 -10.12 1.86
N GLY A 228 24.03 -9.30 2.89
CA GLY A 228 23.88 -7.84 2.78
C GLY A 228 25.09 -7.13 2.16
N PRO A 229 26.35 -7.41 2.58
CA PRO A 229 27.55 -6.82 1.96
C PRO A 229 27.66 -7.11 0.46
N LEU A 230 27.32 -8.31 0.02
CA LEU A 230 27.27 -8.65 -1.41
C LEU A 230 26.19 -7.87 -2.13
N ALA A 231 25.00 -7.75 -1.56
CA ALA A 231 23.89 -6.98 -2.12
C ALA A 231 24.25 -5.49 -2.28
N GLU A 232 24.96 -4.93 -1.31
CA GLU A 232 25.46 -3.57 -1.38
C GLU A 232 26.49 -3.38 -2.50
N LYS A 233 27.48 -4.27 -2.58
CA LYS A 233 28.51 -4.26 -3.64
C LYS A 233 27.87 -4.41 -5.02
N PHE A 234 26.88 -5.30 -5.14
CA PHE A 234 26.15 -5.52 -6.39
C PHE A 234 25.34 -4.29 -6.80
N ALA A 235 24.63 -3.65 -5.87
CA ALA A 235 23.90 -2.43 -6.15
C ALA A 235 24.83 -1.28 -6.60
N LYS A 236 26.03 -1.15 -6.00
CA LYS A 236 27.05 -0.18 -6.43
C LYS A 236 27.55 -0.47 -7.84
N ALA A 237 27.79 -1.75 -8.17
CA ALA A 237 28.23 -2.16 -9.50
C ALA A 237 27.16 -1.86 -10.57
N LEU A 238 25.90 -2.20 -10.32
CA LEU A 238 24.79 -1.85 -11.22
C LEU A 238 24.68 -0.33 -11.45
N LYS A 239 24.87 0.44 -10.39
CA LYS A 239 24.87 1.91 -10.49
C LYS A 239 26.01 2.45 -11.35
N ALA A 240 27.20 1.85 -11.27
CA ALA A 240 28.34 2.21 -12.12
C ALA A 240 28.08 1.90 -13.61
N GLU A 241 27.25 0.88 -13.89
CA GLU A 241 26.78 0.53 -15.24
C GLU A 241 25.56 1.35 -15.69
N GLY A 242 25.15 2.37 -14.91
CA GLY A 242 24.01 3.24 -15.24
C GLY A 242 22.64 2.65 -14.91
N ILE A 243 22.56 1.56 -14.13
CA ILE A 243 21.31 0.93 -13.71
C ILE A 243 20.96 1.38 -12.29
N GLU A 244 19.82 2.05 -12.13
CA GLU A 244 19.32 2.43 -10.80
C GLU A 244 19.02 1.18 -9.97
N ALA A 245 19.84 0.97 -8.95
CA ALA A 245 19.70 -0.12 -8.00
C ALA A 245 20.01 0.34 -6.57
N SER A 246 19.36 -0.26 -5.60
CA SER A 246 19.62 0.00 -4.19
C SER A 246 19.50 -1.28 -3.37
N SER A 247 20.36 -1.42 -2.36
CA SER A 247 20.21 -2.45 -1.32
C SER A 247 19.33 -1.90 -0.20
N ILE A 248 18.46 -2.75 0.35
CA ILE A 248 17.65 -2.41 1.53
C ILE A 248 18.56 -2.31 2.76
N PHE A 249 19.65 -3.05 2.78
CA PHE A 249 20.61 -3.15 3.89
C PHE A 249 21.27 -1.81 4.26
N ASN A 250 21.36 -0.86 3.32
CA ASN A 250 22.18 0.36 3.46
C ASN A 250 21.44 1.63 3.88
N LYS A 251 20.21 1.55 4.33
CA LYS A 251 19.45 2.78 4.66
C LYS A 251 19.49 3.15 6.14
N GLY A 252 20.52 2.71 6.90
CA GLY A 252 20.79 3.22 8.23
C GLY A 252 19.63 3.08 9.22
N ILE A 253 18.83 2.04 9.09
CA ILE A 253 17.87 1.66 10.11
C ILE A 253 18.67 0.80 11.09
N PRO A 254 18.90 1.24 12.33
CA PRO A 254 19.52 0.40 13.36
C PRO A 254 18.70 -0.88 13.53
N ASP A 255 19.39 -1.98 13.85
CA ASP A 255 18.79 -3.25 14.20
C ASP A 255 17.79 -3.14 15.37
#